data_64a2f442b94afce71a7fb42fc4ffe236
#
_entry.id   64a2f442b94afce71a7fb42fc4ffe236
#
_cell.length_a   1.000
_cell.length_b   1.000
_cell.length_c   1.000
_cell.angle_alpha   90.00
_cell.angle_beta   90.00
_cell.angle_gamma   90.00
#
_symmetry.space_group_name_H-M   'P 1'
#
loop_
_entity.id
_entity.type
_entity.pdbx_description
1 polymer ?
#
loop_
_entity_poly.entity_id
_entity_poly.type
_entity_poly.pdbx_seq_one_letter_code
_entity_poly.pdbx_strand_id
1 'polypeptide(L)'
;SAIASGQGRLHREFERLKKKLFEEGLFDKERKKPLPLAPRRVAFITSPSGAAIQDFIRILKRRGWSGRLTVVPAKVQGLDASKSLQDALSLVLKVGGFDLIVLGRGGGSLEDMWCFNDEMLARALSISPIPTISAVGHEIDFSLADFVSDVRAETPSAAAELISSACIDVVSRIE
;
A
#
# COMPACT_ATOMS: atom_id res chain seq x y z
N SER A 1 0.63 30.89 11.38
CA SER A 1 2.03 30.49 11.24
C SER A 1 2.28 29.83 9.88
N ALA A 2 3.50 29.77 9.43
CA ALA A 2 3.87 29.15 8.15
C ALA A 2 3.54 27.65 8.13
N ILE A 3 3.63 26.94 9.27
CA ILE A 3 3.29 25.52 9.41
C ILE A 3 1.79 25.31 9.23
N ALA A 4 0.95 26.11 9.88
CA ALA A 4 -0.50 26.01 9.76
C ALA A 4 -0.99 26.31 8.32
N SER A 5 -0.37 27.25 7.62
CA SER A 5 -0.69 27.54 6.22
C SER A 5 -0.23 26.42 5.28
N GLY A 6 0.89 25.78 5.58
CA GLY A 6 1.39 24.62 4.83
C GLY A 6 0.46 23.42 4.94
N GLN A 7 0.01 23.08 6.15
CA GLN A 7 -0.94 22.00 6.39
C GLN A 7 -2.29 22.29 5.73
N GLY A 8 -2.78 23.51 5.81
CA GLY A 8 -4.01 23.92 5.13
C GLY A 8 -3.94 23.78 3.62
N ARG A 9 -2.79 24.10 3.01
CA ARG A 9 -2.56 23.92 1.58
C ARG A 9 -2.54 22.44 1.18
N LEU A 10 -1.85 21.59 1.95
CA LEU A 10 -1.82 20.14 1.72
C LEU A 10 -3.20 19.54 1.84
N HIS A 11 -3.98 19.94 2.84
CA HIS A 11 -5.35 19.47 3.02
C HIS A 11 -6.24 19.85 1.83
N ARG A 12 -6.17 21.08 1.36
CA ARG A 12 -6.93 21.54 0.19
C ARG A 12 -6.54 20.79 -1.08
N GLU A 13 -5.26 20.55 -1.28
CA GLU A 13 -4.77 19.77 -2.43
C GLU A 13 -5.24 18.32 -2.36
N PHE A 14 -5.19 17.70 -1.18
CA PHE A 14 -5.72 16.36 -0.96
C PHE A 14 -7.21 16.29 -1.32
N GLU A 15 -8.02 17.20 -0.81
CA GLU A 15 -9.46 17.23 -1.08
C GLU A 15 -9.75 17.46 -2.57
N ARG A 16 -8.99 18.31 -3.24
CA ARG A 16 -9.09 18.54 -4.67
C ARG A 16 -8.81 17.28 -5.48
N LEU A 17 -7.71 16.59 -5.19
CA LEU A 17 -7.33 15.36 -5.86
C LEU A 17 -8.31 14.22 -5.56
N LYS A 18 -8.72 14.09 -4.32
CA LYS A 18 -9.72 13.10 -3.89
C LYS A 18 -11.02 13.25 -4.67
N LYS A 19 -11.55 14.47 -4.76
CA LYS A 19 -12.75 14.76 -5.53
C LYS A 19 -12.58 14.40 -7.01
N LYS A 20 -11.48 14.82 -7.63
CA LYS A 20 -11.16 14.54 -9.03
C LYS A 20 -11.14 13.05 -9.32
N LEU A 21 -10.39 12.29 -8.53
CA LEU A 21 -10.26 10.84 -8.72
C LEU A 21 -11.55 10.09 -8.41
N PHE A 22 -12.35 10.57 -7.46
CA PHE A 22 -13.66 10.03 -7.17
C PHE A 22 -14.61 10.23 -8.36
N GLU A 23 -14.68 11.43 -8.93
CA GLU A 23 -15.52 11.74 -10.11
C GLU A 23 -15.12 10.92 -11.34
N GLU A 24 -13.85 10.59 -11.47
CA GLU A 24 -13.33 9.71 -12.51
C GLU A 24 -13.57 8.22 -12.24
N GLY A 25 -14.13 7.85 -11.10
CA GLY A 25 -14.46 6.47 -10.74
C GLY A 25 -13.29 5.61 -10.25
N LEU A 26 -12.15 6.20 -9.89
CA LEU A 26 -10.98 5.43 -9.47
C LEU A 26 -11.18 4.74 -8.11
N PHE A 27 -12.15 5.17 -7.32
CA PHE A 27 -12.45 4.59 -6.00
C PHE A 27 -13.62 3.58 -6.04
N ASP A 28 -14.17 3.30 -7.21
CA ASP A 28 -15.34 2.44 -7.36
C ASP A 28 -15.06 1.02 -6.85
N LYS A 29 -15.99 0.48 -6.08
CA LYS A 29 -15.88 -0.88 -5.52
C LYS A 29 -15.78 -1.96 -6.60
N GLU A 30 -16.44 -1.75 -7.74
CA GLU A 30 -16.44 -2.66 -8.88
C GLU A 30 -15.05 -2.81 -9.51
N ARG A 31 -14.16 -1.87 -9.30
CA ARG A 31 -12.77 -1.92 -9.77
C ARG A 31 -11.86 -2.74 -8.83
N LYS A 32 -12.29 -2.96 -7.59
CA LYS A 32 -11.48 -3.63 -6.57
C LYS A 32 -11.37 -5.12 -6.86
N LYS A 33 -10.14 -5.61 -6.95
CA LYS A 33 -9.84 -7.03 -7.08
C LYS A 33 -9.86 -7.70 -5.70
N PRO A 34 -10.39 -8.92 -5.59
CA PRO A 34 -10.27 -9.69 -4.36
C PRO A 34 -8.82 -10.07 -4.09
N LEU A 35 -8.47 -10.22 -2.82
CA LEU A 35 -7.16 -10.76 -2.45
C LEU A 35 -7.06 -12.23 -2.85
N PRO A 36 -5.87 -12.68 -3.27
CA PRO A 36 -5.64 -14.10 -3.52
C PRO A 36 -5.90 -14.93 -2.25
N LEU A 37 -6.51 -16.10 -2.40
CA LEU A 37 -6.79 -17.00 -1.28
C LEU A 37 -5.53 -17.52 -0.59
N ALA A 38 -4.45 -17.69 -1.34
CA ALA A 38 -3.17 -18.16 -0.81
C ALA A 38 -2.02 -17.47 -1.53
N PRO A 39 -1.74 -16.19 -1.24
CA PRO A 39 -0.67 -15.47 -1.90
C PRO A 39 0.69 -16.10 -1.55
N ARG A 40 1.45 -16.46 -2.57
CA ARG A 40 2.75 -17.10 -2.44
C ARG A 40 3.92 -16.22 -2.86
N ARG A 41 3.68 -15.26 -3.74
CA ARG A 41 4.71 -14.34 -4.24
C ARG A 41 4.24 -12.90 -4.01
N VAL A 42 4.71 -12.33 -2.92
CA VAL A 42 4.31 -10.99 -2.48
C VAL A 42 5.46 -10.01 -2.71
N ALA A 43 5.18 -8.91 -3.38
CA ALA A 43 6.07 -7.77 -3.47
C ALA A 43 5.68 -6.74 -2.40
N PHE A 44 6.62 -6.31 -1.59
CA PHE A 44 6.41 -5.24 -0.60
C PHE A 44 7.25 -4.02 -0.95
N ILE A 45 6.61 -2.97 -1.41
CA ILE A 45 7.23 -1.68 -1.74
C ILE A 45 7.28 -0.85 -0.47
N THR A 46 8.47 -0.66 0.07
CA THR A 46 8.68 0.07 1.34
C THR A 46 10.14 0.46 1.50
N SER A 47 10.44 1.22 2.55
CA SER A 47 11.82 1.48 2.96
C SER A 47 12.44 0.22 3.56
N PRO A 48 13.59 -0.25 3.04
CA PRO A 48 14.21 -1.50 3.52
C PRO A 48 14.81 -1.37 4.94
N SER A 49 15.01 -0.17 5.44
CA SER A 49 15.63 0.09 6.74
C SER A 49 14.63 0.40 7.86
N GLY A 50 13.33 0.40 7.57
CA GLY A 50 12.30 0.77 8.54
C GLY A 50 11.91 -0.36 9.48
N ALA A 51 11.36 0.00 10.65
CA ALA A 51 10.79 -0.96 11.60
C ALA A 51 9.58 -1.72 11.02
N ALA A 52 8.85 -1.08 10.12
CA ALA A 52 7.67 -1.67 9.48
C ALA A 52 7.95 -2.98 8.76
N ILE A 53 9.07 -3.06 8.03
CA ILE A 53 9.44 -4.30 7.31
C ILE A 53 9.80 -5.43 8.29
N GLN A 54 10.44 -5.11 9.41
CA GLN A 54 10.79 -6.09 10.42
C GLN A 54 9.54 -6.68 11.08
N ASP A 55 8.59 -5.85 11.43
CA ASP A 55 7.32 -6.28 12.01
C ASP A 55 6.50 -7.11 11.02
N PHE A 56 6.46 -6.71 9.77
CA PHE A 56 5.80 -7.44 8.69
C PHE A 56 6.36 -8.86 8.54
N ILE A 57 7.69 -9.00 8.44
CA ILE A 57 8.36 -10.30 8.32
C ILE A 57 8.12 -11.15 9.57
N ARG A 58 8.19 -10.55 10.77
CA ARG A 58 7.97 -11.25 12.03
C ARG A 58 6.58 -11.87 12.10
N ILE A 59 5.56 -11.14 11.68
CA ILE A 59 4.17 -11.63 11.68
C ILE A 59 3.99 -12.76 10.67
N LEU A 60 4.50 -12.61 9.45
CA LEU A 60 4.43 -13.67 8.43
C LEU A 60 5.07 -14.96 8.93
N LYS A 61 6.25 -14.88 9.55
CA LYS A 61 6.95 -16.03 10.12
C LYS A 61 6.16 -16.66 11.27
N ARG A 62 5.70 -15.85 12.22
CA ARG A 62 4.94 -16.31 13.38
C ARG A 62 3.68 -17.07 12.98
N ARG A 63 3.04 -16.64 11.90
CA ARG A 63 1.81 -17.24 11.39
C ARG A 63 2.05 -18.38 10.38
N GLY A 64 3.31 -18.76 10.16
CA GLY A 64 3.64 -19.88 9.31
C GLY A 64 3.42 -19.67 7.80
N TRP A 65 3.40 -18.41 7.35
CA TRP A 65 3.31 -18.13 5.93
C TRP A 65 4.56 -18.64 5.21
N SER A 66 4.36 -19.47 4.19
CA SER A 66 5.44 -20.18 3.48
C SER A 66 5.74 -19.62 2.08
N GLY A 67 5.22 -18.44 1.78
CA GLY A 67 5.46 -17.79 0.49
C GLY A 67 6.82 -17.11 0.39
N ARG A 68 7.03 -16.47 -0.74
CA ARG A 68 8.24 -15.66 -1.01
C ARG A 68 7.89 -14.17 -0.93
N LEU A 69 8.53 -13.47 -0.01
CA LEU A 69 8.46 -12.02 0.10
C LEU A 69 9.63 -11.40 -0.66
N THR A 70 9.33 -10.49 -1.58
CA THR A 70 10.32 -9.65 -2.24
C THR A 70 10.13 -8.22 -1.77
N VAL A 71 11.12 -7.69 -1.06
CA VAL A 71 11.14 -6.28 -0.67
C VAL A 71 11.66 -5.46 -1.85
N VAL A 72 10.85 -4.51 -2.29
CA VAL A 72 11.21 -3.58 -3.36
C VAL A 72 11.49 -2.23 -2.73
N PRO A 73 12.77 -1.82 -2.66
CA PRO A 73 13.14 -0.59 -1.96
C PRO A 73 12.53 0.65 -2.60
N ALA A 74 11.95 1.51 -1.77
CA ALA A 74 11.48 2.81 -2.18
C ALA A 74 11.65 3.82 -1.04
N LYS A 75 11.86 5.08 -1.40
CA LYS A 75 11.72 6.18 -0.45
C LYS A 75 10.23 6.33 -0.10
N VAL A 76 9.92 6.44 1.17
CA VAL A 76 8.53 6.56 1.67
C VAL A 76 8.28 7.88 2.38
N GLN A 77 9.21 8.81 2.27
CA GLN A 77 9.12 10.18 2.77
C GLN A 77 10.12 11.08 2.04
N GLY A 78 9.88 12.38 2.06
CA GLY A 78 10.71 13.38 1.39
C GLY A 78 10.29 13.65 -0.05
N LEU A 79 10.98 14.59 -0.70
CA LEU A 79 10.61 15.14 -2.00
C LEU A 79 10.58 14.12 -3.14
N ASP A 80 11.51 13.17 -3.13
CA ASP A 80 11.62 12.17 -4.20
C ASP A 80 10.78 10.91 -3.97
N ALA A 81 10.04 10.85 -2.87
CA ALA A 81 9.35 9.63 -2.46
C ALA A 81 8.26 9.22 -3.46
N SER A 82 7.46 10.18 -3.95
CA SER A 82 6.41 9.89 -4.95
C SER A 82 7.00 9.23 -6.19
N LYS A 83 8.07 9.77 -6.72
CA LYS A 83 8.75 9.21 -7.89
C LYS A 83 9.36 7.84 -7.59
N SER A 84 9.98 7.69 -6.43
CA SER A 84 10.55 6.42 -5.98
C SER A 84 9.49 5.32 -5.87
N LEU A 85 8.32 5.63 -5.34
CA LEU A 85 7.19 4.70 -5.26
C LEU A 85 6.65 4.31 -6.63
N GLN A 86 6.51 5.27 -7.54
CA GLN A 86 6.08 5.02 -8.92
C GLN A 86 7.06 4.10 -9.65
N ASP A 87 8.37 4.37 -9.53
CA ASP A 87 9.42 3.57 -10.17
C ASP A 87 9.44 2.14 -9.60
N ALA A 88 9.28 1.98 -8.28
CA ALA A 88 9.20 0.68 -7.64
C ALA A 88 7.97 -0.11 -8.12
N LEU A 89 6.81 0.52 -8.19
CA LEU A 89 5.59 -0.10 -8.72
C LEU A 89 5.77 -0.54 -10.17
N SER A 90 6.32 0.34 -11.01
CA SER A 90 6.61 0.03 -12.41
C SER A 90 7.56 -1.15 -12.55
N LEU A 91 8.58 -1.22 -11.70
CA LEU A 91 9.52 -2.34 -11.68
C LEU A 91 8.82 -3.66 -11.33
N VAL A 92 7.98 -3.66 -10.29
CA VAL A 92 7.20 -4.85 -9.89
C VAL A 92 6.32 -5.34 -11.04
N LEU A 93 5.61 -4.43 -11.70
CA LEU A 93 4.73 -4.76 -12.81
C LEU A 93 5.51 -5.27 -14.03
N LYS A 94 6.68 -4.71 -14.30
CA LYS A 94 7.55 -5.14 -15.39
C LYS A 94 8.15 -6.53 -15.15
N VAL A 95 8.63 -6.79 -13.94
CA VAL A 95 9.18 -8.12 -13.56
C VAL A 95 8.08 -9.17 -13.58
N GLY A 96 6.92 -8.85 -13.04
CA GLY A 96 5.76 -9.73 -13.02
C GLY A 96 5.91 -10.95 -12.12
N GLY A 97 4.90 -11.83 -12.19
CA GLY A 97 4.90 -13.09 -11.45
C GLY A 97 4.61 -12.95 -9.95
N PHE A 98 4.14 -11.79 -9.51
CA PHE A 98 3.67 -11.57 -8.14
C PHE A 98 2.16 -11.81 -8.06
N ASP A 99 1.73 -12.38 -6.95
CA ASP A 99 0.31 -12.62 -6.66
C ASP A 99 -0.33 -11.42 -5.97
N LEU A 100 0.49 -10.61 -5.31
CA LEU A 100 0.03 -9.50 -4.48
C LEU A 100 1.14 -8.44 -4.35
N ILE A 101 0.72 -7.19 -4.37
CA ILE A 101 1.59 -6.03 -4.09
C ILE A 101 1.13 -5.39 -2.78
N VAL A 102 2.06 -5.16 -1.87
CA VAL A 102 1.85 -4.35 -0.67
C VAL A 102 2.63 -3.05 -0.81
N LEU A 103 1.98 -1.94 -0.58
CA LEU A 103 2.58 -0.61 -0.52
C LEU A 103 2.44 -0.12 0.91
N GLY A 104 3.54 0.17 1.60
CA GLY A 104 3.42 0.51 3.00
C GLY A 104 4.60 1.25 3.60
N ARG A 105 4.32 1.83 4.77
CA ARG A 105 5.30 2.43 5.66
C ARG A 105 4.78 2.42 7.10
N GLY A 106 5.68 2.59 8.05
CA GLY A 106 5.33 2.86 9.44
C GLY A 106 4.72 4.25 9.65
N GLY A 107 4.26 4.55 10.84
CA GLY A 107 3.68 5.84 11.19
C GLY A 107 4.58 7.04 10.92
N GLY A 108 3.99 8.21 10.85
CA GLY A 108 4.68 9.47 10.58
C GLY A 108 3.70 10.63 10.53
N SER A 109 4.21 11.84 10.25
CA SER A 109 3.38 13.03 10.08
C SER A 109 2.64 13.02 8.74
N LEU A 110 1.68 13.93 8.58
CA LEU A 110 0.96 14.11 7.32
C LEU A 110 1.94 14.44 6.17
N GLU A 111 2.92 15.28 6.44
CA GLU A 111 3.95 15.65 5.47
C GLU A 111 4.79 14.44 5.04
N ASP A 112 5.15 13.57 5.97
CA ASP A 112 5.90 12.35 5.69
C ASP A 112 5.11 11.36 4.83
N MET A 113 3.80 11.37 4.97
CA MET A 113 2.90 10.47 4.22
C MET A 113 2.42 11.05 2.90
N TRP A 114 2.75 12.30 2.60
CA TRP A 114 2.22 13.01 1.43
C TRP A 114 2.52 12.29 0.11
N CYS A 115 3.62 11.59 0.00
CA CYS A 115 3.97 10.85 -1.21
C CYS A 115 2.93 9.79 -1.62
N PHE A 116 2.09 9.33 -0.69
CA PHE A 116 0.98 8.41 -0.96
C PHE A 116 -0.29 9.12 -1.43
N ASN A 117 -0.28 10.45 -1.48
CA ASN A 117 -1.32 11.31 -2.06
C ASN A 117 -0.96 11.81 -3.47
N ASP A 118 0.01 11.18 -4.10
CA ASP A 118 0.43 11.51 -5.45
C ASP A 118 -0.58 10.97 -6.48
N GLU A 119 -1.01 11.84 -7.41
CA GLU A 119 -2.00 11.49 -8.43
C GLU A 119 -1.50 10.39 -9.36
N MET A 120 -0.24 10.47 -9.80
CA MET A 120 0.33 9.48 -10.74
C MET A 120 0.46 8.11 -10.08
N LEU A 121 0.86 8.08 -8.80
CA LEU A 121 0.89 6.84 -8.03
C LEU A 121 -0.51 6.23 -7.89
N ALA A 122 -1.50 7.05 -7.54
CA ALA A 122 -2.89 6.59 -7.42
C ALA A 122 -3.41 6.01 -8.75
N ARG A 123 -3.15 6.66 -9.86
CA ARG A 123 -3.54 6.16 -11.19
C ARG A 123 -2.84 4.85 -11.53
N ALA A 124 -1.55 4.74 -11.26
CA ALA A 124 -0.78 3.51 -11.51
C ALA A 124 -1.31 2.34 -10.67
N LEU A 125 -1.64 2.58 -9.39
CA LEU A 125 -2.26 1.56 -8.52
C LEU A 125 -3.64 1.13 -9.03
N SER A 126 -4.45 2.07 -9.50
CA SER A 126 -5.82 1.79 -9.95
C SER A 126 -5.89 0.89 -11.19
N ILE A 127 -4.87 0.88 -12.02
CA ILE A 127 -4.78 0.05 -13.24
C ILE A 127 -3.91 -1.20 -13.05
N SER A 128 -3.39 -1.44 -11.86
CA SER A 128 -2.56 -2.62 -11.60
C SER A 128 -3.33 -3.92 -11.89
N PRO A 129 -2.79 -4.83 -12.72
CA PRO A 129 -3.41 -6.15 -12.92
C PRO A 129 -3.22 -7.07 -11.71
N ILE A 130 -2.28 -6.75 -10.82
CA ILE A 130 -1.99 -7.51 -9.61
C ILE A 130 -2.74 -6.86 -8.45
N PRO A 131 -3.45 -7.64 -7.61
CA PRO A 131 -4.11 -7.10 -6.43
C PRO A 131 -3.16 -6.32 -5.52
N THR A 132 -3.64 -5.24 -4.94
CA THR A 132 -2.84 -4.31 -4.13
C THR A 132 -3.40 -4.15 -2.72
N ILE A 133 -2.51 -4.09 -1.74
CA ILE A 133 -2.83 -3.66 -0.37
C ILE A 133 -2.08 -2.37 -0.09
N SER A 134 -2.79 -1.34 0.33
CA SER A 134 -2.20 -0.14 0.93
C SER A 134 -2.13 -0.31 2.45
N ALA A 135 -0.93 -0.17 3.00
CA ALA A 135 -0.66 -0.29 4.44
C ALA A 135 0.14 0.92 4.92
N VAL A 136 -0.39 2.11 4.66
CA VAL A 136 0.32 3.39 4.82
C VAL A 136 -0.17 4.14 6.03
N GLY A 137 -1.36 3.88 6.50
CA GLY A 137 -2.08 4.87 7.24
C GLY A 137 -1.98 4.82 8.76
N HIS A 138 -2.42 5.91 9.32
CA HIS A 138 -3.01 5.97 10.64
C HIS A 138 -4.46 5.49 10.58
N GLU A 139 -4.99 5.08 11.72
CA GLU A 139 -6.38 4.62 11.86
C GLU A 139 -7.42 5.62 11.35
N ILE A 140 -7.10 6.91 11.35
CA ILE A 140 -8.04 8.02 11.10
C ILE A 140 -7.88 8.65 9.71
N ASP A 141 -6.66 8.69 9.15
CA ASP A 141 -6.37 9.42 7.92
C ASP A 141 -6.13 8.47 6.75
N PHE A 142 -6.96 8.61 5.70
CA PHE A 142 -6.81 7.86 4.46
C PHE A 142 -5.93 8.63 3.48
N SER A 143 -5.00 7.94 2.82
CA SER A 143 -4.29 8.47 1.66
C SER A 143 -5.03 8.15 0.36
N LEU A 144 -4.66 8.83 -0.74
CA LEU A 144 -5.19 8.48 -2.06
C LEU A 144 -4.82 7.04 -2.43
N ALA A 145 -3.63 6.57 -2.04
CA ALA A 145 -3.24 5.17 -2.21
C ALA A 145 -4.22 4.20 -1.52
N ASP A 146 -4.72 4.54 -0.33
CA ASP A 146 -5.73 3.75 0.38
C ASP A 146 -7.04 3.64 -0.40
N PHE A 147 -7.49 4.75 -0.99
CA PHE A 147 -8.74 4.76 -1.74
C PHE A 147 -8.69 3.96 -3.05
N VAL A 148 -7.56 3.97 -3.73
CA VAL A 148 -7.42 3.30 -5.04
C VAL A 148 -6.94 1.85 -4.95
N SER A 149 -6.26 1.47 -3.87
CA SER A 149 -5.83 0.09 -3.66
C SER A 149 -7.03 -0.85 -3.50
N ASP A 150 -6.85 -2.12 -3.82
CA ASP A 150 -7.91 -3.10 -3.72
C ASP A 150 -8.33 -3.33 -2.26
N VAL A 151 -7.38 -3.34 -1.34
CA VAL A 151 -7.62 -3.46 0.10
C VAL A 151 -6.76 -2.44 0.85
N ARG A 152 -7.33 -1.88 1.91
CA ARG A 152 -6.60 -1.07 2.88
C ARG A 152 -6.32 -1.88 4.14
N ALA A 153 -5.09 -1.87 4.60
CA ALA A 153 -4.72 -2.30 5.95
C ALA A 153 -4.30 -1.06 6.75
N GLU A 154 -4.62 -1.01 8.02
CA GLU A 154 -4.31 0.15 8.86
C GLU A 154 -2.80 0.31 9.09
N THR A 155 -2.07 -0.80 9.09
CA THR A 155 -0.63 -0.85 9.31
C THR A 155 0.02 -1.94 8.46
N PRO A 156 1.35 -1.91 8.26
CA PRO A 156 2.06 -3.05 7.67
C PRO A 156 1.82 -4.37 8.41
N SER A 157 1.75 -4.34 9.74
CA SER A 157 1.43 -5.50 10.56
C SER A 157 0.05 -6.09 10.23
N ALA A 158 -0.96 -5.23 10.08
CA ALA A 158 -2.30 -5.66 9.68
C ALA A 158 -2.31 -6.28 8.27
N ALA A 159 -1.51 -5.74 7.34
CA ALA A 159 -1.36 -6.33 6.01
C ALA A 159 -0.75 -7.74 6.07
N ALA A 160 0.27 -7.95 6.90
CA ALA A 160 0.87 -9.27 7.12
C ALA A 160 -0.15 -10.27 7.69
N GLU A 161 -1.01 -9.82 8.60
CA GLU A 161 -2.10 -10.65 9.14
C GLU A 161 -3.12 -11.03 8.07
N LEU A 162 -3.52 -10.11 7.21
CA LEU A 162 -4.43 -10.39 6.09
C LEU A 162 -3.85 -11.45 5.15
N ILE A 163 -2.58 -11.33 4.77
CA ILE A 163 -1.89 -12.28 3.90
C ILE A 163 -1.84 -13.67 4.51
N SER A 164 -1.50 -13.77 5.77
CA SER A 164 -1.37 -15.05 6.47
C SER A 164 -2.72 -15.69 6.81
N SER A 165 -3.75 -14.91 7.12
CA SER A 165 -5.09 -15.41 7.38
C SER A 165 -5.71 -16.06 6.16
N ALA A 166 -5.53 -15.47 4.98
CA ALA A 166 -6.00 -16.04 3.73
C ALA A 166 -5.44 -17.46 3.48
N CYS A 167 -4.18 -17.69 3.85
CA CYS A 167 -3.56 -19.03 3.74
C CYS A 167 -4.13 -20.04 4.76
N ILE A 168 -4.39 -19.60 5.99
CA ILE A 168 -4.95 -20.45 7.05
C ILE A 168 -6.35 -20.95 6.66
N ASP A 169 -7.20 -20.06 6.14
CA ASP A 169 -8.55 -20.39 5.72
C ASP A 169 -8.58 -21.43 4.60
N VAL A 170 -7.61 -21.43 3.70
CA VAL A 170 -7.48 -22.43 2.65
C VAL A 170 -7.11 -23.80 3.24
N VAL A 171 -6.15 -23.84 4.16
CA VAL A 171 -5.73 -25.09 4.80
C VAL A 171 -6.88 -25.72 5.59
N SER A 172 -7.62 -24.92 6.37
CA SER A 172 -8.75 -25.42 7.17
C SER A 172 -9.92 -25.95 6.35
N ARG A 173 -10.02 -25.60 5.06
CA ARG A 173 -11.06 -26.13 4.15
C ARG A 173 -10.67 -27.43 3.45
N ILE A 174 -9.41 -27.83 3.56
CA ILE A 174 -8.89 -29.07 2.93
C ILE A 174 -8.89 -30.23 3.95
N GLU A 175 -8.87 -29.93 5.25
CA GLU A 175 -9.02 -30.91 6.34
C GLU A 175 -10.49 -31.22 6.63
#